data_87f532d2a03b3e0163c3cfa4866e395c
#
_entry.id   87f532d2a03b3e0163c3cfa4866e395c
#
_cell.length_a   1.000
_cell.length_b   1.000
_cell.length_c   1.000
_cell.angle_alpha   90.00
_cell.angle_beta   90.00
_cell.angle_gamma   90.00
#
_symmetry.space_group_name_H-M   'P 1'
#
loop_
_entity.id
_entity.type
_entity.pdbx_description
1 polymer ?
#
loop_
_entity_poly.entity_id
_entity_poly.type
_entity_poly.pdbx_seq_one_letter_code
_entity_poly.pdbx_strand_id
1 'polypeptide(L)'
;MRGRTLRRTRIRDRFVFRSGYEKGVLVPDSPYDIIILGAGPAGYVCAIRAAQLGMKAAVVEKENLGGVCLNYGCIPTKALLRNADIARILTTGGGVYGFQTGDLRMDYAAAVKRSRRIVQRMVKGVELLLKKHAVDVHRGSAVIHEPGAVVVAAEDDSAPLRLGAKHIVVATGARPASPPGLVPDGMRLFTYREAILQEKPPESVAIVGGGPIGLEFATLWNAYGVPVTIVEMLPRIAPLEDEEVSAEVAKAFVRRGIDIRSGAPVQSIETTDTGVPLEVKTDGGTDRIKAGRVLLATGFRPNSEGLGLEALGVTMEKGRILVDERMATNIPGIWAIGDVTGKLMLAHVGSAMGIACAENIASGSGAVLEYEFLPRAVYSQPQMASFGLSESQAAARGLRVRTARFPFQANGKALGLGEYAGWVKLIADETEGRLLGAHIVGPEATELLPELTLAYRAGLPVKAIAQNVHAHPTLSEVLMEAAHGLSGGYIHL
;
A
#
# COMPACT_ATOMS: atom_id res chain seq x y z
N MET A 1 27.22 -22.99 -37.04
CA MET A 1 25.78 -22.96 -36.80
C MET A 1 25.45 -21.67 -36.08
N ARG A 2 24.56 -20.88 -36.62
CA ARG A 2 24.53 -19.41 -36.42
C ARG A 2 23.82 -19.01 -35.16
N GLY A 3 24.51 -18.32 -34.22
CA GLY A 3 23.95 -17.70 -33.06
C GLY A 3 23.11 -16.46 -33.38
N ARG A 4 21.88 -16.43 -32.95
CA ARG A 4 21.04 -15.22 -32.96
C ARG A 4 21.27 -14.42 -31.69
N THR A 5 22.00 -13.34 -31.82
CA THR A 5 22.18 -12.30 -30.82
C THR A 5 20.87 -11.52 -30.66
N LEU A 6 20.22 -11.64 -29.53
CA LEU A 6 19.10 -10.77 -29.16
C LEU A 6 19.64 -9.36 -28.89
N ARG A 7 19.33 -8.43 -29.79
CA ARG A 7 19.58 -7.00 -29.60
C ARG A 7 18.73 -6.48 -28.46
N ARG A 8 19.35 -6.11 -27.35
CA ARG A 8 18.77 -5.29 -26.32
C ARG A 8 18.48 -3.89 -26.87
N THR A 9 17.23 -3.58 -27.13
CA THR A 9 16.79 -2.22 -27.45
C THR A 9 16.82 -1.41 -26.13
N ARG A 10 17.79 -0.53 -26.01
CA ARG A 10 17.83 0.52 -25.00
C ARG A 10 16.71 1.51 -25.32
N ILE A 11 15.59 1.45 -24.60
CA ILE A 11 14.64 2.55 -24.53
C ILE A 11 15.16 3.50 -23.45
N ARG A 12 16.09 4.34 -23.83
CA ARG A 12 16.48 5.53 -23.08
C ARG A 12 16.53 6.71 -24.06
N ASP A 13 15.88 7.79 -23.65
CA ASP A 13 16.06 9.16 -24.13
C ASP A 13 15.71 9.43 -25.60
N ARG A 14 14.41 9.53 -25.91
CA ARG A 14 13.91 10.30 -27.03
C ARG A 14 12.47 10.77 -26.84
N PHE A 15 12.21 11.63 -25.88
CA PHE A 15 11.08 12.56 -25.95
C PHE A 15 11.57 13.95 -25.56
N VAL A 16 12.38 14.54 -26.44
CA VAL A 16 12.54 15.99 -26.48
C VAL A 16 11.37 16.50 -27.30
N PHE A 17 10.30 16.93 -26.68
CA PHE A 17 9.25 17.67 -27.35
C PHE A 17 9.84 18.97 -27.88
N ARG A 18 10.08 19.05 -29.19
CA ARG A 18 10.39 20.32 -29.85
C ARG A 18 9.19 21.23 -29.65
N SER A 19 9.41 22.40 -29.08
CA SER A 19 8.49 23.52 -29.00
C SER A 19 8.12 24.01 -30.41
N GLY A 20 7.02 23.49 -30.94
CA GLY A 20 6.56 23.82 -32.27
C GLY A 20 5.15 23.30 -32.50
N TYR A 21 4.23 23.58 -31.57
CA TYR A 21 2.80 23.43 -31.83
C TYR A 21 2.20 24.80 -32.11
N GLU A 22 1.67 24.94 -33.34
CA GLU A 22 0.99 26.14 -33.80
C GLU A 22 -0.14 26.52 -32.86
N LYS A 23 -0.14 27.78 -32.38
CA LYS A 23 -1.27 28.40 -31.72
C LYS A 23 -2.44 28.45 -32.72
N GLY A 24 -3.44 27.60 -32.50
CA GLY A 24 -4.65 27.67 -33.32
C GLY A 24 -5.51 26.44 -33.46
N VAL A 25 -5.25 25.33 -32.77
CA VAL A 25 -6.17 24.21 -32.78
C VAL A 25 -7.26 24.50 -31.74
N LEU A 26 -8.46 24.92 -32.23
CA LEU A 26 -9.66 25.03 -31.42
C LEU A 26 -9.85 23.75 -30.59
N VAL A 27 -9.92 23.89 -29.27
CA VAL A 27 -10.40 22.82 -28.38
C VAL A 27 -11.82 22.52 -28.86
N PRO A 28 -12.15 21.31 -29.33
CA PRO A 28 -13.55 20.98 -29.57
C PRO A 28 -14.33 21.23 -28.28
N ASP A 29 -15.58 21.62 -28.37
CA ASP A 29 -16.48 21.75 -27.22
C ASP A 29 -16.18 20.58 -26.27
N SER A 30 -15.76 20.92 -25.04
CA SER A 30 -15.13 19.99 -24.08
C SER A 30 -15.95 18.71 -23.98
N PRO A 31 -15.55 17.57 -24.60
CA PRO A 31 -16.41 16.39 -24.67
C PRO A 31 -16.60 15.73 -23.31
N TYR A 32 -15.76 16.09 -22.31
CA TYR A 32 -15.81 15.55 -20.96
C TYR A 32 -16.01 16.61 -19.88
N ASP A 33 -16.71 16.27 -18.83
CA ASP A 33 -16.73 17.07 -17.60
C ASP A 33 -15.45 16.84 -16.80
N ILE A 34 -14.94 15.58 -16.81
CA ILE A 34 -13.76 15.19 -16.05
C ILE A 34 -12.91 14.17 -16.81
N ILE A 35 -11.59 14.38 -16.84
CA ILE A 35 -10.60 13.41 -17.30
C ILE A 35 -9.69 13.04 -16.13
N ILE A 36 -9.49 11.74 -15.90
CA ILE A 36 -8.65 11.21 -14.84
C ILE A 36 -7.39 10.58 -15.47
N LEU A 37 -6.21 11.02 -15.02
CA LEU A 37 -4.93 10.49 -15.47
C LEU A 37 -4.44 9.40 -14.53
N GLY A 38 -4.57 8.15 -14.96
CA GLY A 38 -4.27 6.94 -14.20
C GLY A 38 -5.53 6.20 -13.73
N ALA A 39 -5.54 4.88 -13.90
CA ALA A 39 -6.65 3.97 -13.54
C ALA A 39 -6.32 3.09 -12.33
N GLY A 40 -5.46 3.55 -11.41
CA GLY A 40 -5.27 2.93 -10.10
C GLY A 40 -6.51 3.10 -9.20
N PRO A 41 -6.47 2.59 -7.93
CA PRO A 41 -7.62 2.66 -7.02
C PRO A 41 -8.22 4.05 -6.87
N ALA A 42 -7.40 5.08 -6.80
CA ALA A 42 -7.88 6.46 -6.75
C ALA A 42 -8.60 6.86 -8.04
N GLY A 43 -8.00 6.57 -9.19
CA GLY A 43 -8.49 7.06 -10.47
C GLY A 43 -9.76 6.36 -10.96
N TYR A 44 -9.80 5.01 -10.97
CA TYR A 44 -11.00 4.32 -11.43
C TYR A 44 -12.20 4.53 -10.50
N VAL A 45 -11.97 4.66 -9.19
CA VAL A 45 -13.05 4.96 -8.22
C VAL A 45 -13.57 6.38 -8.43
N CYS A 46 -12.66 7.37 -8.64
CA CYS A 46 -13.04 8.74 -8.98
C CYS A 46 -13.88 8.78 -10.25
N ALA A 47 -13.46 8.11 -11.32
CA ALA A 47 -14.17 8.07 -12.60
C ALA A 47 -15.58 7.48 -12.47
N ILE A 48 -15.71 6.35 -11.76
CA ILE A 48 -17.01 5.72 -11.52
C ILE A 48 -17.91 6.64 -10.69
N ARG A 49 -17.37 7.25 -9.61
CA ARG A 49 -18.14 8.16 -8.78
C ARG A 49 -18.58 9.41 -9.54
N ALA A 50 -17.71 9.99 -10.35
CA ALA A 50 -18.03 11.10 -11.23
C ALA A 50 -19.20 10.76 -12.18
N ALA A 51 -19.13 9.60 -12.83
CA ALA A 51 -20.20 9.11 -13.70
C ALA A 51 -21.52 8.89 -12.95
N GLN A 52 -21.49 8.35 -11.73
CA GLN A 52 -22.67 8.23 -10.86
C GLN A 52 -23.31 9.57 -10.51
N LEU A 53 -22.52 10.63 -10.47
CA LEU A 53 -22.95 12.00 -10.21
C LEU A 53 -23.40 12.73 -11.50
N GLY A 54 -23.49 12.01 -12.63
CA GLY A 54 -23.97 12.53 -13.91
C GLY A 54 -22.91 13.22 -14.76
N MET A 55 -21.64 13.18 -14.38
CA MET A 55 -20.55 13.75 -15.16
C MET A 55 -20.12 12.82 -16.30
N LYS A 56 -19.84 13.36 -17.47
CA LYS A 56 -19.20 12.62 -18.56
C LYS A 56 -17.71 12.48 -18.27
N ALA A 57 -17.28 11.25 -17.97
CA ALA A 57 -15.95 10.94 -17.47
C ALA A 57 -15.11 10.13 -18.45
N ALA A 58 -13.80 10.40 -18.49
CA ALA A 58 -12.82 9.58 -19.17
C ALA A 58 -11.62 9.27 -18.26
N VAL A 59 -10.98 8.12 -18.49
CA VAL A 59 -9.73 7.73 -17.84
C VAL A 59 -8.65 7.54 -18.90
N VAL A 60 -7.46 8.07 -18.63
CA VAL A 60 -6.26 7.80 -19.44
C VAL A 60 -5.33 6.90 -18.65
N GLU A 61 -4.98 5.70 -19.18
CA GLU A 61 -4.13 4.73 -18.50
C GLU A 61 -3.01 4.24 -19.43
N LYS A 62 -1.78 4.32 -18.96
CA LYS A 62 -0.59 3.94 -19.74
C LYS A 62 -0.14 2.48 -19.59
N GLU A 63 -0.55 1.81 -18.50
CA GLU A 63 -0.09 0.44 -18.20
C GLU A 63 -1.28 -0.52 -18.10
N ASN A 64 -1.88 -0.59 -16.90
CA ASN A 64 -2.92 -1.56 -16.59
C ASN A 64 -4.02 -0.94 -15.74
N LEU A 65 -5.27 -1.21 -16.09
CA LEU A 65 -6.42 -0.89 -15.24
C LEU A 65 -6.25 -1.50 -13.86
N GLY A 66 -6.66 -0.76 -12.82
CA GLY A 66 -6.46 -1.15 -11.43
C GLY A 66 -5.10 -0.76 -10.86
N GLY A 67 -4.17 -0.25 -11.69
CA GLY A 67 -2.87 0.30 -11.29
C GLY A 67 -2.00 -0.70 -10.52
N VAL A 68 -1.06 -0.17 -9.73
CA VAL A 68 -0.10 -0.97 -8.95
C VAL A 68 -0.80 -1.92 -7.98
N CYS A 69 -1.82 -1.46 -7.25
CA CYS A 69 -2.48 -2.27 -6.22
C CYS A 69 -3.04 -3.59 -6.77
N LEU A 70 -3.78 -3.56 -7.88
CA LEU A 70 -4.36 -4.76 -8.45
C LEU A 70 -3.33 -5.62 -9.18
N ASN A 71 -2.36 -5.03 -9.85
CA ASN A 71 -1.46 -5.74 -10.74
C ASN A 71 -0.18 -6.25 -10.09
N TYR A 72 0.42 -5.47 -9.18
CA TYR A 72 1.76 -5.71 -8.64
C TYR A 72 1.86 -5.56 -7.11
N GLY A 73 0.82 -5.06 -6.45
CA GLY A 73 0.80 -4.71 -5.03
C GLY A 73 -0.17 -5.55 -4.21
N CYS A 74 -1.23 -4.90 -3.72
CA CYS A 74 -2.14 -5.42 -2.71
C CYS A 74 -2.70 -6.82 -3.06
N ILE A 75 -3.31 -6.95 -4.23
CA ILE A 75 -4.06 -8.17 -4.58
C ILE A 75 -3.15 -9.40 -4.75
N PRO A 76 -2.09 -9.35 -5.59
CA PRO A 76 -1.23 -10.51 -5.74
C PRO A 76 -0.47 -10.86 -4.45
N THR A 77 -0.04 -9.85 -3.67
CA THR A 77 0.67 -10.10 -2.41
C THR A 77 -0.22 -10.81 -1.39
N LYS A 78 -1.46 -10.32 -1.17
CA LYS A 78 -2.40 -10.96 -0.23
C LYS A 78 -2.79 -12.37 -0.68
N ALA A 79 -2.90 -12.59 -2.00
CA ALA A 79 -3.09 -13.92 -2.54
C ALA A 79 -1.91 -14.87 -2.23
N LEU A 80 -0.66 -14.37 -2.31
CA LEU A 80 0.54 -15.15 -1.95
C LEU A 80 0.69 -15.34 -0.45
N LEU A 81 0.38 -14.32 0.36
CA LEU A 81 0.38 -14.43 1.82
C LEU A 81 -0.58 -15.52 2.30
N ARG A 82 -1.77 -15.65 1.68
CA ARG A 82 -2.67 -16.77 2.00
C ARG A 82 -2.05 -18.13 1.69
N ASN A 83 -1.26 -18.25 0.62
CA ASN A 83 -0.50 -19.47 0.35
C ASN A 83 0.60 -19.70 1.42
N ALA A 84 1.26 -18.61 1.88
CA ALA A 84 2.25 -18.68 2.95
C ALA A 84 1.65 -19.16 4.28
N ASP A 85 0.44 -18.70 4.65
CA ASP A 85 -0.28 -19.18 5.83
C ASP A 85 -0.51 -20.68 5.78
N ILE A 86 -1.00 -21.18 4.63
CA ILE A 86 -1.23 -22.63 4.42
C ILE A 86 0.09 -23.39 4.48
N ALA A 87 1.14 -22.91 3.80
CA ALA A 87 2.46 -23.53 3.82
C ALA A 87 2.97 -23.65 5.25
N ARG A 88 2.86 -22.60 6.06
CA ARG A 88 3.26 -22.60 7.47
C ARG A 88 2.48 -23.63 8.30
N ILE A 89 1.16 -23.68 8.17
CA ILE A 89 0.33 -24.67 8.88
C ILE A 89 0.80 -26.09 8.55
N LEU A 90 1.06 -26.36 7.28
CA LEU A 90 1.48 -27.70 6.84
C LEU A 90 2.91 -28.06 7.28
N THR A 91 3.83 -27.09 7.33
CA THR A 91 5.25 -27.35 7.68
C THR A 91 5.52 -27.36 9.18
N THR A 92 4.81 -26.53 9.96
CA THR A 92 5.11 -26.33 11.39
C THR A 92 3.98 -26.72 12.33
N GLY A 93 2.73 -26.78 11.84
CA GLY A 93 1.54 -26.92 12.66
C GLY A 93 0.77 -28.24 12.49
N GLY A 94 1.09 -29.06 11.49
CA GLY A 94 0.29 -30.24 11.16
C GLY A 94 0.03 -31.17 12.33
N GLY A 95 1.06 -31.42 13.17
CA GLY A 95 0.94 -32.28 14.35
C GLY A 95 -0.02 -31.72 15.41
N VAL A 96 -0.09 -30.42 15.58
CA VAL A 96 -1.01 -29.75 16.54
C VAL A 96 -2.46 -29.94 16.10
N TYR A 97 -2.72 -29.94 14.78
CA TYR A 97 -4.05 -30.14 14.20
C TYR A 97 -4.39 -31.61 13.92
N GLY A 98 -3.54 -32.54 14.36
CA GLY A 98 -3.82 -33.97 14.27
C GLY A 98 -3.63 -34.60 12.91
N PHE A 99 -2.92 -33.97 11.98
CA PHE A 99 -2.57 -34.58 10.71
C PHE A 99 -1.06 -34.65 10.48
N GLN A 100 -0.63 -35.70 9.79
CA GLN A 100 0.74 -35.92 9.36
C GLN A 100 0.81 -35.71 7.85
N THR A 101 1.79 -34.94 7.41
CA THR A 101 2.10 -34.80 6.00
C THR A 101 3.30 -35.70 5.69
N GLY A 102 3.20 -36.53 4.63
CA GLY A 102 4.34 -37.27 4.10
C GLY A 102 5.31 -36.31 3.39
N ASP A 103 5.76 -36.65 2.19
CA ASP A 103 6.62 -35.78 1.37
C ASP A 103 5.89 -34.52 0.92
N LEU A 104 5.85 -33.50 1.79
CA LEU A 104 5.25 -32.22 1.45
C LEU A 104 6.12 -31.50 0.41
N ARG A 105 5.58 -31.26 -0.76
CA ARG A 105 6.21 -30.46 -1.81
C ARG A 105 5.43 -29.17 -2.01
N MET A 106 6.13 -28.05 -1.90
CA MET A 106 5.55 -26.72 -2.12
C MET A 106 5.88 -26.24 -3.54
N ASP A 107 4.86 -26.00 -4.35
CA ASP A 107 4.99 -25.44 -5.68
C ASP A 107 4.73 -23.92 -5.64
N TYR A 108 5.82 -23.15 -5.51
CA TYR A 108 5.74 -21.69 -5.48
C TYR A 108 5.25 -21.11 -6.81
N ALA A 109 5.60 -21.72 -7.96
CA ALA A 109 5.14 -21.28 -9.27
C ALA A 109 3.62 -21.42 -9.40
N ALA A 110 3.03 -22.50 -8.86
CA ALA A 110 1.57 -22.64 -8.82
C ALA A 110 0.91 -21.57 -7.95
N ALA A 111 1.52 -21.18 -6.83
CA ALA A 111 1.05 -20.07 -6.00
C ALA A 111 1.07 -18.74 -6.76
N VAL A 112 2.16 -18.44 -7.47
CA VAL A 112 2.26 -17.24 -8.32
C VAL A 112 1.20 -17.27 -9.44
N LYS A 113 1.04 -18.38 -10.15
CA LYS A 113 -0.01 -18.54 -11.18
C LYS A 113 -1.40 -18.33 -10.62
N ARG A 114 -1.69 -18.83 -9.41
CA ARG A 114 -2.94 -18.56 -8.71
C ARG A 114 -3.12 -17.06 -8.46
N SER A 115 -2.13 -16.37 -7.95
CA SER A 115 -2.19 -14.93 -7.69
C SER A 115 -2.47 -14.14 -8.98
N ARG A 116 -1.84 -14.51 -10.09
CA ARG A 116 -2.05 -13.85 -11.40
C ARG A 116 -3.48 -14.05 -11.94
N ARG A 117 -4.08 -15.24 -11.74
CA ARG A 117 -5.49 -15.46 -12.12
C ARG A 117 -6.44 -14.56 -11.31
N ILE A 118 -6.16 -14.35 -10.02
CA ILE A 118 -6.95 -13.45 -9.18
C ILE A 118 -6.82 -12.01 -9.72
N VAL A 119 -5.60 -11.57 -10.02
CA VAL A 119 -5.34 -10.25 -10.62
C VAL A 119 -6.13 -10.05 -11.90
N GLN A 120 -6.05 -11.00 -12.85
CA GLN A 120 -6.78 -10.94 -14.11
C GLN A 120 -8.29 -10.80 -13.91
N ARG A 121 -8.85 -11.54 -12.95
CA ARG A 121 -10.26 -11.44 -12.59
C ARG A 121 -10.64 -10.06 -12.06
N MET A 122 -9.79 -9.50 -11.18
CA MET A 122 -10.02 -8.17 -10.60
C MET A 122 -9.91 -7.06 -11.65
N VAL A 123 -8.90 -7.11 -12.49
CA VAL A 123 -8.70 -6.13 -13.59
C VAL A 123 -9.88 -6.15 -14.56
N LYS A 124 -10.36 -7.37 -14.93
CA LYS A 124 -11.56 -7.50 -15.75
C LYS A 124 -12.81 -6.94 -15.07
N GLY A 125 -12.89 -7.08 -13.74
CA GLY A 125 -13.96 -6.45 -12.95
C GLY A 125 -13.94 -4.92 -13.06
N VAL A 126 -12.79 -4.30 -12.98
CA VAL A 126 -12.64 -2.84 -13.16
C VAL A 126 -13.05 -2.42 -14.57
N GLU A 127 -12.60 -3.15 -15.59
CA GLU A 127 -12.97 -2.90 -16.98
C GLU A 127 -14.51 -2.92 -17.19
N LEU A 128 -15.16 -3.94 -16.65
CA LEU A 128 -16.62 -4.06 -16.70
C LEU A 128 -17.35 -2.94 -15.95
N LEU A 129 -16.81 -2.51 -14.80
CA LEU A 129 -17.37 -1.40 -14.03
C LEU A 129 -17.25 -0.07 -14.77
N LEU A 130 -16.10 0.23 -15.36
CA LEU A 130 -15.92 1.43 -16.17
C LEU A 130 -16.89 1.44 -17.36
N LYS A 131 -17.01 0.31 -18.07
CA LYS A 131 -17.98 0.16 -19.17
C LYS A 131 -19.43 0.32 -18.69
N LYS A 132 -19.81 -0.28 -17.56
CA LYS A 132 -21.17 -0.18 -16.99
C LYS A 132 -21.55 1.27 -16.69
N HIS A 133 -20.60 2.08 -16.28
CA HIS A 133 -20.81 3.49 -15.94
C HIS A 133 -20.52 4.45 -17.11
N ALA A 134 -20.35 3.92 -18.34
CA ALA A 134 -20.07 4.71 -19.55
C ALA A 134 -18.85 5.63 -19.39
N VAL A 135 -17.82 5.17 -18.69
CA VAL A 135 -16.54 5.86 -18.57
C VAL A 135 -15.67 5.43 -19.77
N ASP A 136 -15.24 6.44 -20.56
CA ASP A 136 -14.34 6.18 -21.69
C ASP A 136 -12.92 5.89 -21.20
N VAL A 137 -12.27 4.88 -21.80
CA VAL A 137 -10.90 4.48 -21.43
C VAL A 137 -9.98 4.71 -22.62
N HIS A 138 -9.04 5.63 -22.46
CA HIS A 138 -8.00 5.93 -23.43
C HIS A 138 -6.68 5.29 -22.98
N ARG A 139 -6.04 4.54 -23.89
CA ARG A 139 -4.73 3.92 -23.63
C ARG A 139 -3.61 4.85 -24.10
N GLY A 140 -2.61 5.06 -23.25
CA GLY A 140 -1.44 5.86 -23.58
C GLY A 140 -0.95 6.76 -22.46
N SER A 141 0.15 7.46 -22.72
CA SER A 141 0.74 8.42 -21.80
C SER A 141 0.11 9.80 -22.00
N ALA A 142 -0.30 10.44 -20.90
CA ALA A 142 -0.97 11.74 -20.93
C ALA A 142 -0.03 12.88 -20.52
N VAL A 143 -0.19 14.03 -21.16
CA VAL A 143 0.43 15.30 -20.77
C VAL A 143 -0.66 16.36 -20.70
N ILE A 144 -0.68 17.16 -19.64
CA ILE A 144 -1.56 18.32 -19.50
C ILE A 144 -0.85 19.48 -20.21
N HIS A 145 -1.42 19.93 -21.31
CA HIS A 145 -0.81 20.98 -22.12
C HIS A 145 -1.23 22.38 -21.61
N GLU A 146 -2.48 22.49 -21.18
CA GLU A 146 -3.08 23.70 -20.62
C GLU A 146 -4.25 23.27 -19.71
N PRO A 147 -4.74 24.12 -18.79
CA PRO A 147 -5.97 23.83 -18.07
C PRO A 147 -7.10 23.52 -19.05
N GLY A 148 -7.78 22.38 -18.84
CA GLY A 148 -8.85 21.91 -19.72
C GLY A 148 -8.42 21.07 -20.92
N ALA A 149 -7.13 20.85 -21.18
CA ALA A 149 -6.66 20.06 -22.32
C ALA A 149 -5.58 19.04 -21.95
N VAL A 150 -5.82 17.79 -22.35
CA VAL A 150 -4.89 16.66 -22.20
C VAL A 150 -4.51 16.13 -23.56
N VAL A 151 -3.23 15.90 -23.79
CA VAL A 151 -2.71 15.20 -24.99
C VAL A 151 -2.32 13.79 -24.58
N VAL A 152 -2.88 12.80 -25.25
CA VAL A 152 -2.60 11.38 -25.04
C VAL A 152 -1.73 10.88 -26.19
N ALA A 153 -0.51 10.45 -25.89
CA ALA A 153 0.35 9.76 -26.84
C ALA A 153 0.05 8.26 -26.80
N ALA A 154 -0.32 7.68 -27.92
CA ALA A 154 -0.53 6.24 -28.04
C ALA A 154 0.81 5.48 -28.08
N GLU A 155 0.75 4.16 -27.77
CA GLU A 155 1.94 3.29 -27.79
C GLU A 155 2.38 2.88 -29.19
N ASP A 156 1.49 2.99 -30.20
CA ASP A 156 1.63 2.48 -31.57
C ASP A 156 2.06 3.54 -32.60
N ASP A 157 2.71 4.62 -32.17
CA ASP A 157 3.13 5.74 -33.04
C ASP A 157 1.96 6.42 -33.81
N SER A 158 0.71 6.18 -33.44
CA SER A 158 -0.42 6.93 -34.00
C SER A 158 -0.39 8.39 -33.57
N ALA A 159 -1.11 9.24 -34.30
CA ALA A 159 -1.16 10.66 -33.98
C ALA A 159 -1.69 10.89 -32.56
N PRO A 160 -1.08 11.80 -31.78
CA PRO A 160 -1.53 12.10 -30.42
C PRO A 160 -3.00 12.54 -30.41
N LEU A 161 -3.77 12.00 -29.48
CA LEU A 161 -5.16 12.35 -29.29
C LEU A 161 -5.27 13.51 -28.31
N ARG A 162 -5.91 14.62 -28.72
CA ARG A 162 -6.23 15.75 -27.83
C ARG A 162 -7.63 15.58 -27.28
N LEU A 163 -7.77 15.66 -25.96
CA LEU A 163 -9.01 15.56 -25.21
C LEU A 163 -9.23 16.84 -24.41
N GLY A 164 -10.49 17.35 -24.42
CA GLY A 164 -10.91 18.49 -23.62
C GLY A 164 -11.72 18.06 -22.41
N ALA A 165 -11.56 18.71 -21.26
CA ALA A 165 -12.36 18.52 -20.06
C ALA A 165 -12.45 19.78 -19.20
N LYS A 166 -13.54 19.95 -18.48
CA LYS A 166 -13.67 21.04 -17.50
C LYS A 166 -12.73 20.84 -16.31
N HIS A 167 -12.52 19.57 -15.92
CA HIS A 167 -11.68 19.19 -14.79
C HIS A 167 -10.71 18.08 -15.19
N ILE A 168 -9.46 18.19 -14.76
CA ILE A 168 -8.41 17.18 -14.93
C ILE A 168 -7.97 16.71 -13.55
N VAL A 169 -8.01 15.40 -13.30
CA VAL A 169 -7.61 14.78 -12.04
C VAL A 169 -6.34 13.95 -12.25
N VAL A 170 -5.26 14.32 -11.59
CA VAL A 170 -4.00 13.56 -11.62
C VAL A 170 -4.05 12.44 -10.58
N ALA A 171 -4.10 11.18 -11.04
CA ALA A 171 -4.18 9.98 -10.23
C ALA A 171 -3.10 8.94 -10.62
N THR A 172 -1.94 9.44 -11.04
CA THR A 172 -0.83 8.67 -11.63
C THR A 172 -0.07 7.78 -10.62
N GLY A 173 -0.39 7.90 -9.34
CA GLY A 173 0.16 7.06 -8.29
C GLY A 173 1.64 7.30 -8.02
N ALA A 174 2.33 6.22 -7.63
CA ALA A 174 3.75 6.25 -7.28
C ALA A 174 4.48 5.00 -7.80
N ARG A 175 5.81 5.07 -7.84
CA ARG A 175 6.72 3.98 -8.22
C ARG A 175 7.68 3.67 -7.08
N PRO A 176 8.36 2.49 -7.09
CA PRO A 176 9.39 2.19 -6.10
C PRO A 176 10.45 3.29 -6.05
N ALA A 177 10.82 3.70 -4.84
CA ALA A 177 12.00 4.54 -4.62
C ALA A 177 13.23 3.64 -4.48
N SER A 178 14.34 4.05 -5.10
CA SER A 178 15.64 3.43 -4.89
C SER A 178 16.57 4.43 -4.20
N PRO A 179 17.41 4.00 -3.27
CA PRO A 179 18.46 4.85 -2.72
C PRO A 179 19.35 5.40 -3.83
N PRO A 180 19.95 6.59 -3.65
CA PRO A 180 20.84 7.17 -4.66
C PRO A 180 21.97 6.20 -5.06
N GLY A 181 22.20 6.06 -6.35
CA GLY A 181 23.23 5.16 -6.90
C GLY A 181 22.84 3.70 -7.00
N LEU A 182 21.72 3.25 -6.43
CA LEU A 182 21.24 1.87 -6.55
C LEU A 182 20.18 1.77 -7.65
N VAL A 183 20.53 1.07 -8.72
CA VAL A 183 19.60 0.81 -9.84
C VAL A 183 19.24 -0.67 -9.83
N PRO A 184 17.96 -1.02 -9.64
CA PRO A 184 17.52 -2.42 -9.73
C PRO A 184 17.85 -3.01 -11.10
N ASP A 185 18.41 -4.22 -11.11
CA ASP A 185 18.67 -4.98 -12.33
C ASP A 185 17.49 -5.88 -12.73
N GLY A 186 16.49 -5.98 -11.82
CA GLY A 186 15.29 -6.79 -11.99
C GLY A 186 15.52 -8.30 -11.75
N MET A 187 16.74 -8.72 -11.41
CA MET A 187 17.12 -10.12 -11.25
C MET A 187 17.65 -10.42 -9.85
N ARG A 188 18.74 -9.79 -9.45
CA ARG A 188 19.39 -9.95 -8.14
C ARG A 188 19.09 -8.81 -7.20
N LEU A 189 19.07 -7.59 -7.73
CA LEU A 189 18.60 -6.39 -7.05
C LEU A 189 17.29 -5.97 -7.71
N PHE A 190 16.18 -6.08 -7.00
CA PHE A 190 14.84 -5.89 -7.56
C PHE A 190 13.90 -5.18 -6.59
N THR A 191 12.76 -4.78 -7.09
CA THR A 191 11.66 -4.18 -6.32
C THR A 191 10.49 -5.15 -6.17
N TYR A 192 9.42 -4.74 -5.51
CA TYR A 192 8.21 -5.54 -5.40
C TYR A 192 7.60 -5.89 -6.78
N ARG A 193 7.82 -5.06 -7.81
CA ARG A 193 7.27 -5.29 -9.14
C ARG A 193 7.80 -6.57 -9.78
N GLU A 194 9.08 -6.79 -9.65
CA GLU A 194 9.74 -8.00 -10.14
C GLU A 194 9.53 -9.17 -9.18
N ALA A 195 9.63 -8.91 -7.87
CA ALA A 195 9.47 -9.92 -6.82
C ALA A 195 8.15 -10.69 -6.92
N ILE A 196 7.05 -9.97 -7.17
CA ILE A 196 5.70 -10.55 -7.19
C ILE A 196 5.45 -11.46 -8.41
N LEU A 197 6.31 -11.37 -9.43
CA LEU A 197 6.22 -12.15 -10.67
C LEU A 197 7.18 -13.33 -10.72
N GLN A 198 8.12 -13.44 -9.78
CA GLN A 198 9.09 -14.53 -9.75
C GLN A 198 8.41 -15.85 -9.44
N GLU A 199 8.60 -16.86 -10.30
CA GLU A 199 8.04 -18.21 -10.12
C GLU A 199 8.88 -19.12 -9.22
N LYS A 200 10.07 -18.67 -8.82
CA LYS A 200 10.95 -19.36 -7.87
C LYS A 200 11.30 -18.44 -6.72
N PRO A 201 11.18 -18.89 -5.46
CA PRO A 201 11.66 -18.12 -4.33
C PRO A 201 13.18 -17.94 -4.42
N PRO A 202 13.75 -16.87 -3.84
CA PRO A 202 15.20 -16.73 -3.74
C PRO A 202 15.80 -17.82 -2.81
N GLU A 203 17.06 -18.18 -3.04
CA GLU A 203 17.78 -19.09 -2.12
C GLU A 203 18.03 -18.43 -0.75
N SER A 204 18.29 -17.14 -0.75
CA SER A 204 18.33 -16.27 0.43
C SER A 204 18.05 -14.83 0.00
N VAL A 205 17.55 -14.01 0.90
CA VAL A 205 17.19 -12.62 0.56
C VAL A 205 17.52 -11.65 1.69
N ALA A 206 18.12 -10.52 1.33
CA ALA A 206 18.13 -9.35 2.18
C ALA A 206 17.03 -8.36 1.70
N ILE A 207 16.26 -7.84 2.64
CA ILE A 207 15.18 -6.89 2.37
C ILE A 207 15.60 -5.55 2.94
N VAL A 208 15.81 -4.58 2.09
CA VAL A 208 16.18 -3.22 2.50
C VAL A 208 14.91 -2.40 2.66
N GLY A 209 14.55 -2.15 3.92
CA GLY A 209 13.33 -1.47 4.37
C GLY A 209 12.40 -2.39 5.17
N GLY A 210 12.20 -2.06 6.44
CA GLY A 210 11.31 -2.73 7.39
C GLY A 210 9.88 -2.19 7.40
N GLY A 211 9.43 -1.57 6.31
CA GLY A 211 8.06 -1.12 6.13
C GLY A 211 7.11 -2.23 5.64
N PRO A 212 5.83 -1.91 5.35
CA PRO A 212 4.79 -2.90 5.01
C PRO A 212 5.19 -3.89 3.92
N ILE A 213 5.78 -3.41 2.82
CA ILE A 213 6.23 -4.26 1.70
C ILE A 213 7.30 -5.24 2.17
N GLY A 214 8.32 -4.74 2.87
CA GLY A 214 9.42 -5.58 3.36
C GLY A 214 8.93 -6.67 4.30
N LEU A 215 8.04 -6.33 5.23
CA LEU A 215 7.48 -7.26 6.21
C LEU A 215 6.57 -8.33 5.58
N GLU A 216 5.77 -7.95 4.58
CA GLU A 216 4.92 -8.90 3.84
C GLU A 216 5.75 -9.88 3.01
N PHE A 217 6.78 -9.42 2.29
CA PHE A 217 7.68 -10.31 1.56
C PHE A 217 8.55 -11.17 2.49
N ALA A 218 8.98 -10.63 3.63
CA ALA A 218 9.67 -11.42 4.66
C ALA A 218 8.78 -12.56 5.16
N THR A 219 7.50 -12.28 5.45
CA THR A 219 6.52 -13.28 5.85
C THR A 219 6.31 -14.33 4.76
N LEU A 220 6.14 -13.89 3.51
CA LEU A 220 5.94 -14.77 2.36
C LEU A 220 7.11 -15.75 2.18
N TRP A 221 8.32 -15.24 2.05
CA TRP A 221 9.48 -16.08 1.73
C TRP A 221 9.92 -16.95 2.91
N ASN A 222 9.83 -16.43 4.14
CA ASN A 222 10.12 -17.23 5.34
C ASN A 222 9.21 -18.47 5.44
N ALA A 223 7.92 -18.34 5.08
CA ALA A 223 6.99 -19.47 5.07
C ALA A 223 7.35 -20.57 4.04
N TYR A 224 8.13 -20.22 3.01
CA TYR A 224 8.69 -21.16 2.04
C TYR A 224 10.12 -21.62 2.39
N GLY A 225 10.61 -21.34 3.60
CA GLY A 225 11.91 -21.78 4.09
C GLY A 225 13.09 -20.95 3.59
N VAL A 226 12.85 -19.78 3.01
CA VAL A 226 13.93 -18.87 2.56
C VAL A 226 14.56 -18.17 3.77
N PRO A 227 15.89 -18.21 3.92
CA PRO A 227 16.59 -17.35 4.87
C PRO A 227 16.38 -15.88 4.52
N VAL A 228 15.85 -15.10 5.49
CA VAL A 228 15.50 -13.70 5.32
C VAL A 228 16.24 -12.84 6.33
N THR A 229 16.89 -11.78 5.84
CA THR A 229 17.43 -10.69 6.65
C THR A 229 16.72 -9.39 6.30
N ILE A 230 16.13 -8.70 7.26
CA ILE A 230 15.57 -7.35 7.10
C ILE A 230 16.62 -6.34 7.56
N VAL A 231 16.88 -5.34 6.72
CA VAL A 231 17.78 -4.24 7.00
C VAL A 231 16.96 -2.95 7.02
N GLU A 232 16.89 -2.31 8.18
CA GLU A 232 16.13 -1.07 8.37
C GLU A 232 17.05 0.03 8.91
N MET A 233 17.03 1.20 8.26
CA MET A 233 17.85 2.35 8.67
C MET A 233 17.35 3.02 9.95
N LEU A 234 16.05 2.92 10.22
CA LEU A 234 15.44 3.47 11.42
C LEU A 234 15.64 2.52 12.61
N PRO A 235 15.48 3.00 13.85
CA PRO A 235 15.73 2.20 15.05
C PRO A 235 14.87 0.94 15.19
N ARG A 236 13.75 0.85 14.47
CA ARG A 236 12.83 -0.29 14.53
C ARG A 236 12.17 -0.57 13.18
N ILE A 237 11.75 -1.83 12.94
CA ILE A 237 10.86 -2.20 11.83
C ILE A 237 9.45 -1.66 12.09
N ALA A 238 8.58 -1.63 11.08
CA ALA A 238 7.25 -1.02 11.17
C ALA A 238 7.28 0.38 11.82
N PRO A 239 8.15 1.31 11.37
CA PRO A 239 8.47 2.54 12.10
C PRO A 239 7.29 3.52 12.22
N LEU A 240 6.25 3.35 11.39
CA LEU A 240 5.03 4.18 11.42
C LEU A 240 3.96 3.66 12.38
N GLU A 241 4.17 2.45 12.93
CA GLU A 241 3.26 1.86 13.90
C GLU A 241 3.65 2.25 15.34
N ASP A 242 2.75 1.99 16.27
CA ASP A 242 3.01 2.14 17.70
C ASP A 242 4.25 1.32 18.11
N GLU A 243 5.04 1.82 19.05
CA GLU A 243 6.32 1.22 19.43
C GLU A 243 6.19 -0.20 19.96
N GLU A 244 5.13 -0.47 20.73
CA GLU A 244 4.85 -1.81 21.24
C GLU A 244 4.41 -2.77 20.13
N VAL A 245 3.67 -2.28 19.11
CA VAL A 245 3.33 -3.07 17.90
C VAL A 245 4.60 -3.46 17.16
N SER A 246 5.50 -2.50 16.93
CA SER A 246 6.79 -2.74 16.30
C SER A 246 7.60 -3.79 17.04
N ALA A 247 7.68 -3.68 18.37
CA ALA A 247 8.40 -4.63 19.22
C ALA A 247 7.80 -6.05 19.17
N GLU A 248 6.47 -6.16 19.20
CA GLU A 248 5.80 -7.48 19.16
C GLU A 248 6.01 -8.18 17.80
N VAL A 249 5.93 -7.43 16.70
CA VAL A 249 6.23 -7.98 15.36
C VAL A 249 7.68 -8.39 15.24
N ALA A 250 8.63 -7.58 15.73
CA ALA A 250 10.04 -7.92 15.72
C ALA A 250 10.31 -9.22 16.49
N LYS A 251 9.72 -9.36 17.68
CA LYS A 251 9.80 -10.57 18.50
C LYS A 251 9.23 -11.81 17.76
N ALA A 252 8.09 -11.64 17.08
CA ALA A 252 7.48 -12.73 16.31
C ALA A 252 8.36 -13.14 15.11
N PHE A 253 8.98 -12.20 14.43
CA PHE A 253 9.85 -12.44 13.27
C PHE A 253 11.15 -13.15 13.69
N VAL A 254 11.79 -12.70 14.77
CA VAL A 254 13.00 -13.36 15.33
C VAL A 254 12.70 -14.80 15.73
N ARG A 255 11.54 -15.07 16.37
CA ARG A 255 11.14 -16.46 16.71
C ARG A 255 10.99 -17.36 15.47
N ARG A 256 10.74 -16.79 14.30
CA ARG A 256 10.65 -17.52 13.02
C ARG A 256 11.96 -17.61 12.28
N GLY A 257 13.06 -17.14 12.89
CA GLY A 257 14.39 -17.17 12.29
C GLY A 257 14.64 -16.09 11.24
N ILE A 258 13.83 -15.03 11.20
CA ILE A 258 14.09 -13.85 10.38
C ILE A 258 15.13 -12.99 11.12
N ASP A 259 16.26 -12.70 10.47
CA ASP A 259 17.27 -11.79 11.01
C ASP A 259 16.82 -10.33 10.80
N ILE A 260 16.93 -9.50 11.85
CA ILE A 260 16.53 -8.10 11.82
C ILE A 260 17.71 -7.23 12.19
N ARG A 261 18.08 -6.31 11.28
CA ARG A 261 19.13 -5.31 11.45
C ARG A 261 18.50 -3.93 11.41
N SER A 262 18.07 -3.43 12.57
CA SER A 262 17.52 -2.07 12.73
C SER A 262 18.64 -1.08 13.09
N GLY A 263 18.44 0.22 12.81
CA GLY A 263 19.46 1.23 12.96
C GLY A 263 20.65 1.04 12.03
N ALA A 264 20.47 0.31 10.93
CA ALA A 264 21.52 -0.17 10.04
C ALA A 264 21.36 0.40 8.61
N PRO A 265 21.69 1.67 8.37
CA PRO A 265 21.63 2.22 7.02
C PRO A 265 22.61 1.50 6.08
N VAL A 266 22.11 1.13 4.91
CA VAL A 266 22.91 0.51 3.84
C VAL A 266 23.89 1.53 3.29
N GLN A 267 25.18 1.16 3.24
CA GLN A 267 26.26 1.97 2.70
C GLN A 267 26.56 1.62 1.24
N SER A 268 26.60 0.32 0.95
CA SER A 268 26.84 -0.17 -0.40
C SER A 268 26.08 -1.46 -0.68
N ILE A 269 25.74 -1.70 -1.94
CA ILE A 269 25.21 -2.96 -2.47
C ILE A 269 26.00 -3.26 -3.74
N GLU A 270 26.59 -4.44 -3.80
CA GLU A 270 27.35 -4.91 -4.97
C GLU A 270 26.70 -6.16 -5.55
N THR A 271 26.40 -6.16 -6.83
CA THR A 271 25.91 -7.37 -7.52
C THR A 271 27.08 -8.15 -8.07
N THR A 272 27.28 -9.39 -7.59
CA THR A 272 28.36 -10.29 -8.04
C THR A 272 27.79 -11.54 -8.70
N ASP A 273 28.63 -12.39 -9.28
CA ASP A 273 28.20 -13.65 -9.87
C ASP A 273 27.65 -14.65 -8.83
N THR A 274 28.10 -14.55 -7.58
CA THR A 274 27.75 -15.48 -6.49
C THR A 274 26.69 -14.95 -5.52
N GLY A 275 26.22 -13.70 -5.68
CA GLY A 275 25.20 -13.10 -4.79
C GLY A 275 25.28 -11.59 -4.75
N VAL A 276 24.65 -11.02 -3.74
CA VAL A 276 24.55 -9.56 -3.53
C VAL A 276 25.01 -9.25 -2.10
N PRO A 277 26.31 -9.04 -1.88
CA PRO A 277 26.79 -8.52 -0.60
C PRO A 277 26.32 -7.09 -0.38
N LEU A 278 25.92 -6.80 0.87
CA LEU A 278 25.55 -5.48 1.35
C LEU A 278 26.49 -5.07 2.50
N GLU A 279 26.90 -3.84 2.51
CA GLU A 279 27.54 -3.22 3.67
C GLU A 279 26.55 -2.33 4.39
N VAL A 280 26.43 -2.52 5.69
CA VAL A 280 25.52 -1.78 6.55
C VAL A 280 26.30 -1.13 7.69
N LYS A 281 25.95 0.10 8.03
CA LYS A 281 26.53 0.78 9.17
C LYS A 281 25.87 0.26 10.44
N THR A 282 26.67 -0.04 11.46
CA THR A 282 26.22 -0.38 12.82
C THR A 282 26.97 0.49 13.85
N ASP A 283 26.56 0.44 15.12
CA ASP A 283 27.25 1.15 16.20
C ASP A 283 28.71 0.64 16.38
N GLY A 284 28.98 -0.60 16.02
CA GLY A 284 30.31 -1.22 16.08
C GLY A 284 31.17 -1.03 14.83
N GLY A 285 30.69 -0.32 13.80
CA GLY A 285 31.38 -0.13 12.53
C GLY A 285 30.57 -0.52 11.31
N THR A 286 31.18 -1.25 10.37
CA THR A 286 30.50 -1.74 9.17
C THR A 286 30.38 -3.25 9.21
N ASP A 287 29.15 -3.77 9.10
CA ASP A 287 28.86 -5.18 8.94
C ASP A 287 28.64 -5.53 7.48
N ARG A 288 28.99 -6.77 7.09
CA ARG A 288 28.76 -7.29 5.75
C ARG A 288 27.73 -8.43 5.76
N ILE A 289 26.60 -8.20 5.08
CA ILE A 289 25.53 -9.17 4.91
C ILE A 289 25.69 -9.83 3.54
N LYS A 290 25.61 -11.15 3.49
CA LYS A 290 25.61 -11.90 2.22
C LYS A 290 24.22 -12.40 1.93
N ALA A 291 23.68 -12.09 0.75
CA ALA A 291 22.39 -12.59 0.29
C ALA A 291 22.48 -13.06 -1.16
N GLY A 292 21.67 -14.02 -1.53
CA GLY A 292 21.52 -14.44 -2.92
C GLY A 292 20.85 -13.37 -3.76
N ARG A 293 19.90 -12.65 -3.16
CA ARG A 293 19.14 -11.55 -3.79
C ARG A 293 18.83 -10.44 -2.79
N VAL A 294 18.51 -9.26 -3.32
CA VAL A 294 18.12 -8.10 -2.51
C VAL A 294 16.80 -7.51 -3.01
N LEU A 295 15.83 -7.38 -2.12
CA LEU A 295 14.60 -6.62 -2.34
C LEU A 295 14.77 -5.19 -1.83
N LEU A 296 14.59 -4.19 -2.70
CA LEU A 296 14.49 -2.80 -2.31
C LEU A 296 13.03 -2.47 -1.94
N ALA A 297 12.77 -2.25 -0.67
CA ALA A 297 11.49 -1.88 -0.09
C ALA A 297 11.55 -0.51 0.61
N THR A 298 12.32 0.42 0.05
CA THR A 298 12.72 1.72 0.62
C THR A 298 11.71 2.83 0.40
N GLY A 299 10.46 2.49 0.10
CA GLY A 299 9.35 3.43 -0.07
C GLY A 299 9.02 3.74 -1.52
N PHE A 300 8.35 4.88 -1.73
CA PHE A 300 7.77 5.26 -3.00
C PHE A 300 8.18 6.67 -3.43
N ARG A 301 8.19 6.89 -4.73
CA ARG A 301 8.33 8.21 -5.36
C ARG A 301 7.09 8.51 -6.20
N PRO A 302 6.42 9.66 -6.02
CA PRO A 302 5.27 10.07 -6.80
C PRO A 302 5.56 10.11 -8.32
N ASN A 303 4.55 9.80 -9.14
CA ASN A 303 4.64 9.85 -10.60
C ASN A 303 4.09 11.19 -11.13
N SER A 304 4.75 12.28 -10.80
CA SER A 304 4.36 13.64 -11.23
C SER A 304 5.17 14.16 -12.40
N GLU A 305 6.28 13.52 -12.75
CA GLU A 305 7.19 13.95 -13.80
C GLU A 305 6.60 13.72 -15.20
N GLY A 306 6.89 14.65 -16.13
CA GLY A 306 6.50 14.52 -17.55
C GLY A 306 5.01 14.71 -17.83
N LEU A 307 4.25 15.22 -16.87
CA LEU A 307 2.81 15.49 -17.00
C LEU A 307 2.49 16.94 -17.43
N GLY A 308 3.51 17.79 -17.59
CA GLY A 308 3.33 19.22 -17.92
C GLY A 308 3.02 20.11 -16.72
N LEU A 309 3.02 19.56 -15.49
CA LEU A 309 2.60 20.26 -14.27
C LEU A 309 3.48 21.46 -13.93
N GLU A 310 4.80 21.34 -14.13
CA GLU A 310 5.77 22.41 -13.87
C GLU A 310 5.50 23.61 -14.78
N ALA A 311 5.23 23.37 -16.05
CA ALA A 311 4.95 24.44 -17.03
C ALA A 311 3.64 25.18 -16.71
N LEU A 312 2.70 24.51 -16.05
CA LEU A 312 1.41 25.06 -15.61
C LEU A 312 1.52 25.79 -14.26
N GLY A 313 2.66 25.72 -13.57
CA GLY A 313 2.84 26.31 -12.26
C GLY A 313 2.11 25.56 -11.14
N VAL A 314 1.85 24.26 -11.29
CA VAL A 314 1.30 23.41 -10.23
C VAL A 314 2.33 23.30 -9.12
N THR A 315 1.92 23.59 -7.88
CA THR A 315 2.81 23.56 -6.73
C THR A 315 3.16 22.12 -6.34
N MET A 316 4.46 21.81 -6.32
CA MET A 316 4.96 20.50 -5.95
C MET A 316 6.08 20.60 -4.91
N GLU A 317 6.19 19.57 -4.05
CA GLU A 317 7.26 19.44 -3.08
C GLU A 317 7.87 18.04 -3.14
N LYS A 318 9.14 17.90 -3.46
CA LYS A 318 9.83 16.59 -3.59
C LYS A 318 9.07 15.60 -4.50
N GLY A 319 8.50 16.11 -5.59
CA GLY A 319 7.69 15.34 -6.54
C GLY A 319 6.25 15.06 -6.11
N ARG A 320 5.83 15.50 -4.93
CA ARG A 320 4.42 15.40 -4.48
C ARG A 320 3.63 16.59 -5.01
N ILE A 321 2.47 16.34 -5.58
CA ILE A 321 1.53 17.39 -5.96
C ILE A 321 0.82 17.88 -4.68
N LEU A 322 0.97 19.16 -4.36
CA LEU A 322 0.30 19.72 -3.20
C LEU A 322 -1.17 20.00 -3.52
N VAL A 323 -2.04 19.58 -2.62
CA VAL A 323 -3.49 19.77 -2.73
C VAL A 323 -4.06 20.27 -1.42
N ASP A 324 -5.13 21.01 -1.50
CA ASP A 324 -5.95 21.42 -0.36
C ASP A 324 -6.75 20.24 0.23
N GLU A 325 -7.60 20.52 1.20
CA GLU A 325 -8.45 19.51 1.84
C GLU A 325 -9.51 18.92 0.90
N ARG A 326 -9.83 19.62 -0.18
CA ARG A 326 -10.80 19.21 -1.22
C ARG A 326 -10.16 18.49 -2.40
N MET A 327 -8.84 18.23 -2.36
CA MET A 327 -8.00 17.65 -3.42
C MET A 327 -7.75 18.58 -4.61
N ALA A 328 -8.04 19.90 -4.50
CA ALA A 328 -7.71 20.88 -5.52
C ALA A 328 -6.24 21.28 -5.46
N THR A 329 -5.60 21.46 -6.61
CA THR A 329 -4.29 22.10 -6.70
C THR A 329 -4.44 23.63 -6.68
N ASN A 330 -3.33 24.34 -6.71
CA ASN A 330 -3.33 25.80 -6.87
C ASN A 330 -3.79 26.28 -8.25
N ILE A 331 -3.98 25.39 -9.23
CA ILE A 331 -4.42 25.71 -10.57
C ILE A 331 -5.90 25.33 -10.73
N PRO A 332 -6.81 26.29 -11.01
CA PRO A 332 -8.22 26.01 -11.21
C PRO A 332 -8.46 24.94 -12.27
N GLY A 333 -9.35 23.99 -11.97
CA GLY A 333 -9.68 22.86 -12.86
C GLY A 333 -8.69 21.71 -12.83
N ILE A 334 -7.56 21.82 -12.11
CA ILE A 334 -6.58 20.73 -11.92
C ILE A 334 -6.63 20.24 -10.48
N TRP A 335 -6.80 18.92 -10.34
CA TRP A 335 -6.95 18.19 -9.08
C TRP A 335 -5.90 17.09 -8.98
N ALA A 336 -5.58 16.61 -7.79
CA ALA A 336 -4.72 15.43 -7.63
C ALA A 336 -5.18 14.56 -6.46
N ILE A 337 -5.11 13.22 -6.66
CA ILE A 337 -5.58 12.22 -5.71
C ILE A 337 -4.64 11.01 -5.65
N GLY A 338 -4.69 10.29 -4.53
CA GLY A 338 -3.90 9.09 -4.31
C GLY A 338 -2.42 9.38 -4.10
N ASP A 339 -1.57 8.38 -4.39
CA ASP A 339 -0.15 8.37 -4.02
C ASP A 339 0.66 9.51 -4.62
N VAL A 340 0.22 10.09 -5.73
CA VAL A 340 0.92 11.23 -6.36
C VAL A 340 0.93 12.47 -5.47
N THR A 341 0.00 12.58 -4.51
CA THR A 341 -0.05 13.66 -3.52
C THR A 341 0.93 13.46 -2.37
N GLY A 342 1.45 12.25 -2.19
CA GLY A 342 2.38 11.91 -1.11
C GLY A 342 1.81 12.01 0.30
N LYS A 343 0.48 12.13 0.47
CA LYS A 343 -0.15 12.19 1.80
C LYS A 343 -0.08 10.82 2.49
N LEU A 344 -1.01 9.93 2.25
CA LEU A 344 -1.01 8.57 2.80
C LEU A 344 -1.17 7.58 1.64
N MET A 345 -0.06 6.92 1.25
CA MET A 345 0.02 6.09 0.05
C MET A 345 -0.59 4.70 0.28
N LEU A 346 -1.92 4.66 0.46
CA LEU A 346 -2.71 3.45 0.67
C LEU A 346 -3.88 3.40 -0.31
N ALA A 347 -4.16 2.23 -0.85
CA ALA A 347 -5.16 2.05 -1.89
C ALA A 347 -6.57 2.54 -1.47
N HIS A 348 -7.01 2.21 -0.26
CA HIS A 348 -8.30 2.64 0.29
C HIS A 348 -8.35 4.15 0.54
N VAL A 349 -7.23 4.77 0.92
CA VAL A 349 -7.11 6.23 1.03
C VAL A 349 -7.24 6.87 -0.35
N GLY A 350 -6.53 6.34 -1.35
CA GLY A 350 -6.68 6.78 -2.73
C GLY A 350 -8.13 6.69 -3.22
N SER A 351 -8.83 5.58 -2.93
CA SER A 351 -10.25 5.40 -3.27
C SER A 351 -11.14 6.43 -2.58
N ALA A 352 -10.92 6.69 -1.27
CA ALA A 352 -11.66 7.71 -0.53
C ALA A 352 -11.40 9.12 -1.08
N MET A 353 -10.14 9.46 -1.41
CA MET A 353 -9.79 10.70 -2.10
C MET A 353 -10.50 10.82 -3.44
N GLY A 354 -10.61 9.72 -4.19
CA GLY A 354 -11.32 9.68 -5.48
C GLY A 354 -12.80 9.99 -5.35
N ILE A 355 -13.48 9.43 -4.36
CA ILE A 355 -14.89 9.72 -4.06
C ILE A 355 -15.06 11.19 -3.66
N ALA A 356 -14.28 11.67 -2.68
CA ALA A 356 -14.37 13.04 -2.20
C ALA A 356 -14.06 14.06 -3.30
N CYS A 357 -13.06 13.81 -4.14
CA CYS A 357 -12.72 14.67 -5.28
C CYS A 357 -13.88 14.78 -6.28
N ALA A 358 -14.48 13.63 -6.67
CA ALA A 358 -15.62 13.64 -7.58
C ALA A 358 -16.83 14.39 -7.00
N GLU A 359 -17.11 14.24 -5.71
CA GLU A 359 -18.19 14.94 -5.01
C GLU A 359 -17.91 16.44 -4.90
N ASN A 360 -16.68 16.83 -4.60
CA ASN A 360 -16.25 18.23 -4.55
C ASN A 360 -16.37 18.92 -5.93
N ILE A 361 -16.01 18.22 -6.99
CA ILE A 361 -16.15 18.71 -8.38
C ILE A 361 -17.63 18.88 -8.75
N ALA A 362 -18.46 17.88 -8.45
CA ALA A 362 -19.86 17.86 -8.88
C ALA A 362 -20.74 18.89 -8.16
N SER A 363 -20.55 19.07 -6.86
CA SER A 363 -21.49 19.83 -6.00
C SER A 363 -20.82 20.86 -5.09
N GLY A 364 -19.48 20.91 -5.04
CA GLY A 364 -18.77 21.72 -4.06
C GLY A 364 -19.02 21.27 -2.61
N SER A 365 -19.34 19.99 -2.39
CA SER A 365 -19.83 19.41 -1.13
C SER A 365 -18.94 19.69 0.09
N GLY A 366 -17.65 20.02 -0.12
CA GLY A 366 -16.69 20.20 0.96
C GLY A 366 -16.26 18.88 1.62
N ALA A 367 -16.38 17.76 0.90
CA ALA A 367 -15.92 16.46 1.41
C ALA A 367 -14.41 16.48 1.67
N VAL A 368 -14.04 16.22 2.92
CA VAL A 368 -12.64 16.21 3.40
C VAL A 368 -12.30 14.87 4.07
N LEU A 369 -11.00 14.56 4.15
CA LEU A 369 -10.51 13.36 4.78
C LEU A 369 -9.62 13.70 5.99
N GLU A 370 -9.91 13.08 7.11
CA GLU A 370 -9.09 13.15 8.32
C GLU A 370 -7.98 12.09 8.25
N TYR A 371 -6.89 12.37 7.52
CA TYR A 371 -5.84 11.41 7.20
C TYR A 371 -5.26 10.68 8.42
N GLU A 372 -5.20 11.33 9.57
CA GLU A 372 -4.68 10.77 10.80
C GLU A 372 -5.52 9.59 11.31
N PHE A 373 -6.83 9.66 11.10
CA PHE A 373 -7.78 8.65 11.56
C PHE A 373 -8.18 7.64 10.48
N LEU A 374 -7.48 7.66 9.33
CA LEU A 374 -7.66 6.61 8.32
C LEU A 374 -6.92 5.33 8.73
N PRO A 375 -7.52 4.16 8.47
CA PRO A 375 -6.92 2.88 8.85
C PRO A 375 -5.61 2.60 8.12
N ARG A 376 -4.66 1.99 8.81
CA ARG A 376 -3.45 1.38 8.27
C ARG A 376 -3.50 -0.11 8.50
N ALA A 377 -2.98 -0.88 7.56
CA ALA A 377 -3.00 -2.34 7.60
C ALA A 377 -1.73 -2.92 6.98
N VAL A 378 -1.12 -3.89 7.67
CA VAL A 378 0.03 -4.67 7.20
C VAL A 378 -0.29 -6.14 7.38
N TYR A 379 -0.20 -6.90 6.30
CA TYR A 379 -0.60 -8.31 6.25
C TYR A 379 0.57 -9.26 6.50
N SER A 380 1.50 -8.84 7.36
CA SER A 380 2.54 -9.74 7.88
C SER A 380 1.93 -10.78 8.81
N GLN A 381 2.74 -11.61 9.43
CA GLN A 381 2.26 -12.52 10.46
C GLN A 381 3.16 -12.44 11.69
N PRO A 382 2.61 -11.87 12.81
CA PRO A 382 1.22 -11.43 12.99
C PRO A 382 0.86 -10.25 12.08
N GLN A 383 -0.43 -10.09 11.77
CA GLN A 383 -0.95 -8.88 11.10
C GLN A 383 -0.86 -7.68 12.03
N MET A 384 -0.78 -6.49 11.44
CA MET A 384 -0.89 -5.22 12.15
C MET A 384 -2.01 -4.39 11.55
N ALA A 385 -2.79 -3.73 12.39
CA ALA A 385 -3.78 -2.76 11.98
C ALA A 385 -3.87 -1.63 12.98
N SER A 386 -3.98 -0.40 12.51
CA SER A 386 -4.03 0.77 13.38
C SER A 386 -4.78 1.94 12.75
N PHE A 387 -5.27 2.84 13.57
CA PHE A 387 -5.70 4.19 13.18
C PHE A 387 -5.47 5.16 14.33
N GLY A 388 -5.45 6.45 14.03
CA GLY A 388 -5.33 7.50 15.02
C GLY A 388 -3.93 7.60 15.64
N LEU A 389 -3.88 8.12 16.85
CA LEU A 389 -2.66 8.43 17.59
C LEU A 389 -2.07 7.21 18.30
N SER A 390 -0.75 7.13 18.34
CA SER A 390 -0.04 6.31 19.33
C SER A 390 0.04 7.04 20.68
N GLU A 391 0.43 6.33 21.74
CA GLU A 391 0.63 6.95 23.08
C GLU A 391 1.68 8.07 23.01
N SER A 392 2.80 7.82 22.31
CA SER A 392 3.85 8.81 22.15
C SER A 392 3.39 10.07 21.39
N GLN A 393 2.54 9.88 20.37
CA GLN A 393 1.95 11.01 19.63
C GLN A 393 0.94 11.79 20.47
N ALA A 394 0.12 11.12 21.27
CA ALA A 394 -0.81 11.76 22.21
C ALA A 394 -0.05 12.56 23.27
N ALA A 395 0.98 11.97 23.86
CA ALA A 395 1.84 12.63 24.83
C ALA A 395 2.56 13.86 24.25
N ALA A 396 3.09 13.77 23.03
CA ALA A 396 3.73 14.90 22.35
C ALA A 396 2.77 16.07 22.08
N ARG A 397 1.46 15.83 22.05
CA ARG A 397 0.41 16.86 21.91
C ARG A 397 -0.15 17.34 23.24
N GLY A 398 0.37 16.85 24.37
CA GLY A 398 -0.12 17.19 25.70
C GLY A 398 -1.53 16.68 25.98
N LEU A 399 -2.01 15.68 25.23
CA LEU A 399 -3.31 15.09 25.47
C LEU A 399 -3.26 14.14 26.66
N ARG A 400 -4.26 14.25 27.54
CA ARG A 400 -4.46 13.29 28.63
C ARG A 400 -5.25 12.11 28.12
N VAL A 401 -4.65 10.92 28.14
CA VAL A 401 -5.23 9.71 27.59
C VAL A 401 -5.24 8.59 28.60
N ARG A 402 -6.21 7.70 28.46
CA ARG A 402 -6.22 6.38 29.09
C ARG A 402 -5.95 5.34 28.03
N THR A 403 -5.20 4.31 28.39
CA THR A 403 -4.87 3.19 27.50
C THR A 403 -5.29 1.87 28.14
N ALA A 404 -5.71 0.92 27.33
CA ALA A 404 -5.97 -0.44 27.76
C ALA A 404 -5.49 -1.41 26.68
N ARG A 405 -4.97 -2.57 27.11
CA ARG A 405 -4.42 -3.59 26.21
C ARG A 405 -4.93 -4.97 26.59
N PHE A 406 -5.60 -5.65 25.67
CA PHE A 406 -6.12 -7.01 25.88
C PHE A 406 -5.41 -8.02 24.97
N PRO A 407 -4.81 -9.11 25.50
CA PRO A 407 -4.04 -10.07 24.72
C PRO A 407 -4.95 -11.11 24.03
N PHE A 408 -4.61 -11.52 22.82
CA PHE A 408 -5.28 -12.62 22.13
C PHE A 408 -5.14 -13.96 22.87
N GLN A 409 -4.11 -14.12 23.71
CA GLN A 409 -3.93 -15.31 24.56
C GLN A 409 -5.10 -15.55 25.53
N ALA A 410 -5.83 -14.52 25.88
CA ALA A 410 -7.04 -14.63 26.71
C ALA A 410 -8.34 -14.81 25.89
N ASN A 411 -8.24 -14.98 24.57
CA ASN A 411 -9.39 -15.11 23.68
C ASN A 411 -9.57 -16.57 23.21
N GLY A 412 -10.73 -17.17 23.49
CA GLY A 412 -10.99 -18.58 23.16
C GLY A 412 -10.95 -18.91 21.68
N LYS A 413 -11.35 -17.98 20.78
CA LYS A 413 -11.26 -18.17 19.34
C LYS A 413 -9.81 -18.17 18.85
N ALA A 414 -8.99 -17.27 19.37
CA ALA A 414 -7.57 -17.19 19.04
C ALA A 414 -6.82 -18.47 19.45
N LEU A 415 -7.12 -18.98 20.65
CA LEU A 415 -6.59 -20.27 21.11
C LEU A 415 -7.01 -21.43 20.20
N GLY A 416 -8.29 -21.47 19.81
CA GLY A 416 -8.82 -22.51 18.91
C GLY A 416 -8.22 -22.44 17.50
N LEU A 417 -7.80 -21.26 17.04
CA LEU A 417 -7.06 -21.09 15.77
C LEU A 417 -5.57 -21.45 15.88
N GLY A 418 -5.04 -21.58 17.11
CA GLY A 418 -3.60 -21.72 17.33
C GLY A 418 -2.79 -20.44 17.00
N GLU A 419 -3.47 -19.31 16.87
CA GLU A 419 -2.91 -18.00 16.54
C GLU A 419 -3.32 -16.96 17.61
N TYR A 420 -2.58 -16.93 18.71
CA TYR A 420 -2.91 -16.13 19.89
C TYR A 420 -1.78 -15.16 20.29
N ALA A 421 -0.79 -14.97 19.43
CA ALA A 421 0.25 -13.97 19.64
C ALA A 421 -0.31 -12.56 19.37
N GLY A 422 0.04 -11.61 20.26
CA GLY A 422 -0.34 -10.22 20.10
C GLY A 422 -1.51 -9.79 20.96
N TRP A 423 -2.03 -8.62 20.65
CA TRP A 423 -2.99 -7.90 21.50
C TRP A 423 -3.71 -6.78 20.75
N VAL A 424 -4.76 -6.25 21.36
CA VAL A 424 -5.44 -4.99 21.00
C VAL A 424 -5.09 -3.94 22.03
N LYS A 425 -4.64 -2.75 21.59
CA LYS A 425 -4.47 -1.56 22.42
C LYS A 425 -5.42 -0.46 21.96
N LEU A 426 -6.20 0.09 22.88
CA LEU A 426 -7.07 1.23 22.68
C LEU A 426 -6.54 2.44 23.43
N ILE A 427 -6.60 3.61 22.81
CA ILE A 427 -6.21 4.90 23.37
C ILE A 427 -7.44 5.80 23.32
N ALA A 428 -7.87 6.29 24.47
CA ALA A 428 -9.04 7.13 24.60
C ALA A 428 -8.74 8.43 25.35
N ASP A 429 -9.44 9.48 25.01
CA ASP A 429 -9.45 10.73 25.77
C ASP A 429 -9.91 10.46 27.21
N GLU A 430 -9.21 11.06 28.18
CA GLU A 430 -9.48 10.85 29.61
C GLU A 430 -10.83 11.43 30.03
N THR A 431 -11.27 12.51 29.40
CA THR A 431 -12.46 13.28 29.81
C THR A 431 -13.73 12.82 29.13
N GLU A 432 -13.72 12.70 27.80
CA GLU A 432 -14.90 12.36 27.01
C GLU A 432 -15.02 10.86 26.73
N GLY A 433 -13.93 10.11 26.94
CA GLY A 433 -13.89 8.67 26.67
C GLY A 433 -14.01 8.32 25.18
N ARG A 434 -13.65 9.24 24.27
CA ARG A 434 -13.62 8.99 22.83
C ARG A 434 -12.33 8.29 22.45
N LEU A 435 -12.40 7.40 21.47
CA LEU A 435 -11.20 6.83 20.87
C LEU A 435 -10.37 7.91 20.19
N LEU A 436 -9.06 7.92 20.49
CA LEU A 436 -8.05 8.73 19.81
C LEU A 436 -7.11 7.87 18.96
N GLY A 437 -7.05 6.57 19.24
CA GLY A 437 -6.27 5.63 18.49
C GLY A 437 -6.55 4.19 18.87
N ALA A 438 -6.27 3.29 17.95
CA ALA A 438 -6.30 1.86 18.19
C ALA A 438 -5.18 1.16 17.42
N HIS A 439 -4.54 0.19 18.06
CA HIS A 439 -3.42 -0.55 17.54
C HIS A 439 -3.63 -2.03 17.82
N ILE A 440 -3.63 -2.84 16.77
CA ILE A 440 -3.88 -4.28 16.84
C ILE A 440 -2.67 -4.99 16.23
N VAL A 441 -2.13 -5.94 16.93
CA VAL A 441 -1.15 -6.89 16.41
C VAL A 441 -1.62 -8.30 16.74
N GLY A 442 -1.86 -9.12 15.71
CA GLY A 442 -2.40 -10.48 15.95
C GLY A 442 -3.15 -11.06 14.77
N PRO A 443 -3.94 -12.14 15.01
CA PRO A 443 -4.74 -12.79 13.99
C PRO A 443 -5.84 -11.84 13.49
N GLU A 444 -6.04 -11.81 12.17
CA GLU A 444 -7.10 -11.05 11.49
C GLU A 444 -7.20 -9.58 11.96
N ALA A 445 -6.08 -8.98 12.40
CA ALA A 445 -6.05 -7.61 12.92
C ALA A 445 -6.69 -6.60 11.95
N THR A 446 -6.50 -6.82 10.65
CA THR A 446 -7.03 -5.94 9.59
C THR A 446 -8.55 -6.01 9.48
N GLU A 447 -9.17 -7.16 9.78
CA GLU A 447 -10.62 -7.34 9.75
C GLU A 447 -11.30 -6.84 11.04
N LEU A 448 -10.55 -6.72 12.14
CA LEU A 448 -11.08 -6.25 13.43
C LEU A 448 -11.16 -4.72 13.52
N LEU A 449 -10.33 -4.00 12.76
CA LEU A 449 -10.21 -2.54 12.84
C LEU A 449 -11.50 -1.76 12.45
N PRO A 450 -12.35 -2.21 11.49
CA PRO A 450 -13.51 -1.44 11.03
C PRO A 450 -14.52 -1.07 12.11
N GLU A 451 -14.73 -1.89 13.11
CA GLU A 451 -15.63 -1.55 14.25
C GLU A 451 -15.12 -0.31 14.98
N LEU A 452 -13.82 -0.26 15.25
CA LEU A 452 -13.19 0.84 15.98
C LEU A 452 -13.18 2.14 15.17
N THR A 453 -12.91 2.05 13.86
CA THR A 453 -12.96 3.22 12.97
C THR A 453 -14.38 3.73 12.78
N LEU A 454 -15.40 2.84 12.78
CA LEU A 454 -16.80 3.22 12.75
C LEU A 454 -17.21 3.92 14.05
N ALA A 455 -16.81 3.38 15.21
CA ALA A 455 -17.07 4.01 16.51
C ALA A 455 -16.47 5.41 16.59
N TYR A 456 -15.21 5.58 16.14
CA TYR A 456 -14.58 6.89 16.02
C TYR A 456 -15.37 7.84 15.12
N ARG A 457 -15.68 7.41 13.90
CA ARG A 457 -16.38 8.22 12.91
C ARG A 457 -17.78 8.65 13.34
N ALA A 458 -18.46 7.80 14.10
CA ALA A 458 -19.78 8.06 14.65
C ALA A 458 -19.74 8.86 15.99
N GLY A 459 -18.55 9.21 16.48
CA GLY A 459 -18.37 9.93 17.74
C GLY A 459 -18.82 9.14 18.97
N LEU A 460 -18.79 7.79 18.90
CA LEU A 460 -19.20 6.94 20.01
C LEU A 460 -18.13 6.91 21.10
N PRO A 461 -18.52 6.94 22.39
CA PRO A 461 -17.57 6.73 23.48
C PRO A 461 -17.13 5.26 23.53
N VAL A 462 -15.94 4.98 24.08
CA VAL A 462 -15.43 3.62 24.28
C VAL A 462 -16.40 2.71 25.01
N LYS A 463 -17.19 3.27 25.92
CA LYS A 463 -18.26 2.54 26.62
C LYS A 463 -19.27 1.89 25.67
N ALA A 464 -19.53 2.48 24.51
CA ALA A 464 -20.43 1.88 23.53
C ALA A 464 -19.84 0.59 22.94
N ILE A 465 -18.51 0.53 22.73
CA ILE A 465 -17.81 -0.67 22.29
C ILE A 465 -17.84 -1.74 23.38
N ALA A 466 -17.59 -1.36 24.64
CA ALA A 466 -17.66 -2.27 25.79
C ALA A 466 -19.07 -2.86 26.00
N GLN A 467 -20.12 -2.13 25.64
CA GLN A 467 -21.51 -2.56 25.75
C GLN A 467 -22.05 -3.26 24.49
N ASN A 468 -21.30 -3.23 23.39
CA ASN A 468 -21.68 -3.94 22.17
C ASN A 468 -21.54 -5.45 22.40
N VAL A 469 -22.64 -6.20 22.17
CA VAL A 469 -22.62 -7.66 22.34
C VAL A 469 -21.93 -8.30 21.16
N HIS A 470 -20.79 -8.95 21.40
CA HIS A 470 -20.06 -9.72 20.40
C HIS A 470 -20.51 -11.18 20.40
N ALA A 471 -20.55 -11.79 19.23
CA ALA A 471 -20.85 -13.21 19.11
C ALA A 471 -19.70 -14.04 19.74
N HIS A 472 -20.05 -15.14 20.40
CA HIS A 472 -19.09 -16.06 21.03
C HIS A 472 -19.05 -17.41 20.30
N PRO A 473 -17.85 -17.99 20.03
CA PRO A 473 -16.51 -17.40 20.19
C PRO A 473 -16.06 -16.67 18.92
N THR A 474 -15.57 -15.45 19.06
CA THR A 474 -15.02 -14.64 17.96
C THR A 474 -13.74 -13.93 18.36
N LEU A 475 -12.93 -13.54 17.37
CA LEU A 475 -11.77 -12.69 17.61
C LEU A 475 -12.18 -11.28 18.03
N SER A 476 -13.35 -10.78 17.60
CA SER A 476 -13.80 -9.42 17.92
C SER A 476 -14.10 -9.19 19.40
N GLU A 477 -14.29 -10.24 20.21
CA GLU A 477 -14.45 -10.11 21.66
C GLU A 477 -13.25 -9.42 22.33
N VAL A 478 -12.06 -9.45 21.72
CA VAL A 478 -10.88 -8.73 22.24
C VAL A 478 -11.08 -7.21 22.24
N LEU A 479 -11.91 -6.68 21.30
CA LEU A 479 -12.22 -5.26 21.22
C LEU A 479 -13.09 -4.83 22.39
N MET A 480 -14.10 -5.62 22.69
CA MET A 480 -14.99 -5.42 23.83
C MET A 480 -14.19 -5.45 25.15
N GLU A 481 -13.33 -6.44 25.33
CA GLU A 481 -12.49 -6.57 26.51
C GLU A 481 -11.51 -5.40 26.68
N ALA A 482 -10.85 -4.98 25.59
CA ALA A 482 -10.00 -3.80 25.64
C ALA A 482 -10.78 -2.52 26.01
N ALA A 483 -12.03 -2.39 25.50
CA ALA A 483 -12.91 -1.29 25.84
C ALA A 483 -13.40 -1.36 27.31
N HIS A 484 -13.65 -2.55 27.85
CA HIS A 484 -13.91 -2.76 29.27
C HIS A 484 -12.71 -2.32 30.13
N GLY A 485 -11.48 -2.63 29.72
CA GLY A 485 -10.27 -2.17 30.41
C GLY A 485 -10.17 -0.65 30.54
N LEU A 486 -10.68 0.10 29.55
CA LEU A 486 -10.80 1.57 29.63
C LEU A 486 -11.97 2.06 30.47
N SER A 487 -13.00 1.22 30.68
CA SER A 487 -14.28 1.61 31.29
C SER A 487 -14.46 1.17 32.75
N GLY A 488 -13.51 0.46 33.34
CA GLY A 488 -13.60 0.05 34.73
C GLY A 488 -12.90 -1.26 35.07
N GLY A 489 -12.50 -2.05 34.09
CA GLY A 489 -11.76 -3.31 34.29
C GLY A 489 -12.15 -4.38 33.29
N TYR A 490 -11.19 -5.21 32.95
CA TYR A 490 -11.43 -6.38 32.12
C TYR A 490 -12.33 -7.39 32.81
N ILE A 491 -13.06 -8.18 32.02
CA ILE A 491 -13.89 -9.28 32.56
C ILE A 491 -13.09 -10.58 32.60
N HIS A 492 -12.25 -10.83 31.56
CA HIS A 492 -11.53 -12.09 31.39
C HIS A 492 -10.01 -11.96 31.49
N LEU A 493 -9.51 -10.95 32.22
CA LEU A 493 -8.05 -10.75 32.44
C LEU A 493 -7.75 -10.39 33.87
#